data_50bb4a571e4666e72aa90669cd6fc449
#
_entry.id   50bb4a571e4666e72aa90669cd6fc449
#
_cell.length_a   1.000
_cell.length_b   1.000
_cell.length_c   1.000
_cell.angle_alpha   90.00
_cell.angle_beta   90.00
_cell.angle_gamma   90.00
#
_symmetry.space_group_name_H-M   'P 1'
#
loop_
_entity.id
_entity.type
_entity.pdbx_description
1 polymer ?
#
loop_
_entity_poly.entity_id
_entity_poly.type
_entity_poly.pdbx_seq_one_letter_code
_entity_poly.pdbx_strand_id
1 'polypeptide(L)'
;EKNIDFFFYGHNGQSRKNFVNMMITEPSKILDYNFVLGGRNYEMDLGNANFLTSKIDFSKWIEYSCRSKVNLNVVHELHAKTFATSTARPFELSALGCCIVSSPYDGLEKWFDTKKEILISNSTDECIEIYNFLMNNAEIRLKMGIAARERVLKDHTSHHRAKQIIQIIKNL
;
A
#
# COMPACT_ATOMS: atom_id res chain seq x y z
N GLU A 1 -3.96 1.94 -19.57
CA GLU A 1 -5.31 1.62 -19.06
C GLU A 1 -5.22 0.87 -17.74
N LYS A 2 -6.07 1.22 -16.75
CA LYS A 2 -6.12 0.55 -15.45
C LYS A 2 -7.10 -0.61 -15.52
N ASN A 3 -6.57 -1.83 -15.51
CA ASN A 3 -7.34 -3.08 -15.64
C ASN A 3 -7.23 -4.02 -14.42
N ILE A 4 -6.60 -3.55 -13.34
CA ILE A 4 -6.53 -4.20 -12.04
C ILE A 4 -7.25 -3.30 -11.06
N ASP A 5 -8.15 -3.84 -10.24
CA ASP A 5 -8.84 -3.03 -9.25
C ASP A 5 -7.97 -2.83 -8.02
N PHE A 6 -7.47 -3.92 -7.44
CA PHE A 6 -6.62 -3.90 -6.25
C PHE A 6 -5.35 -4.71 -6.48
N PHE A 7 -4.21 -4.14 -6.12
CA PHE A 7 -2.91 -4.80 -6.27
C PHE A 7 -2.11 -4.77 -4.97
N PHE A 8 -1.54 -5.92 -4.63
CA PHE A 8 -0.52 -6.05 -3.60
C PHE A 8 0.61 -6.95 -4.06
N TYR A 9 1.84 -6.56 -3.79
CA TYR A 9 3.01 -7.41 -3.96
C TYR A 9 3.91 -7.34 -2.74
N GLY A 10 4.10 -8.48 -2.07
CA GLY A 10 4.97 -8.58 -0.90
C GLY A 10 5.33 -10.02 -0.59
N HIS A 11 6.40 -10.20 0.17
CA HIS A 11 6.86 -11.51 0.61
C HIS A 11 6.43 -11.81 2.04
N ASN A 12 6.51 -13.09 2.40
CA ASN A 12 6.24 -13.59 3.74
C ASN A 12 4.79 -13.41 4.18
N GLY A 13 3.91 -14.19 3.56
CA GLY A 13 2.48 -14.21 3.89
C GLY A 13 2.21 -14.45 5.36
N GLN A 14 2.99 -15.28 6.03
CA GLN A 14 2.76 -15.65 7.43
C GLN A 14 2.84 -14.46 8.40
N SER A 15 3.81 -13.55 8.22
CA SER A 15 3.94 -12.35 9.06
C SER A 15 2.98 -11.21 8.69
N ARG A 16 2.11 -11.44 7.69
CA ARG A 16 1.08 -10.51 7.23
C ARG A 16 -0.30 -11.16 7.22
N LYS A 17 -0.41 -12.40 7.72
CA LYS A 17 -1.58 -13.25 7.56
C LYS A 17 -2.89 -12.54 7.92
N ASN A 18 -2.93 -11.91 9.09
CA ASN A 18 -4.14 -11.23 9.54
C ASN A 18 -4.50 -10.03 8.64
N PHE A 19 -3.52 -9.23 8.24
CA PHE A 19 -3.77 -8.10 7.36
C PHE A 19 -4.07 -8.52 5.91
N VAL A 20 -3.46 -9.59 5.39
CA VAL A 20 -3.82 -10.16 4.08
C VAL A 20 -5.26 -10.68 4.13
N ASN A 21 -5.63 -11.38 5.20
CA ASN A 21 -7.00 -11.86 5.38
C ASN A 21 -7.99 -10.69 5.41
N MET A 22 -7.72 -9.68 6.23
CA MET A 22 -8.56 -8.49 6.40
C MET A 22 -8.72 -7.66 5.11
N MET A 23 -7.63 -7.44 4.37
CA MET A 23 -7.60 -6.49 3.25
C MET A 23 -7.79 -7.15 1.89
N ILE A 24 -7.55 -8.46 1.76
CA ILE A 24 -7.54 -9.13 0.46
C ILE A 24 -8.48 -10.35 0.48
N THR A 25 -8.21 -11.33 1.35
CA THR A 25 -8.92 -12.61 1.33
C THR A 25 -10.42 -12.44 1.52
N GLU A 26 -10.85 -11.85 2.64
CA GLU A 26 -12.27 -11.68 2.93
C GLU A 26 -12.96 -10.68 1.99
N PRO A 27 -12.39 -9.48 1.70
CA PRO A 27 -12.99 -8.60 0.71
C PRO A 27 -13.15 -9.24 -0.67
N SER A 28 -12.18 -10.05 -1.13
CA SER A 28 -12.27 -10.70 -2.45
C SER A 28 -13.37 -11.75 -2.56
N LYS A 29 -13.83 -12.31 -1.45
CA LYS A 29 -14.96 -13.25 -1.43
C LYS A 29 -16.32 -12.55 -1.54
N ILE A 30 -16.36 -11.27 -1.13
CA ILE A 30 -17.60 -10.48 -1.01
C ILE A 30 -17.77 -9.56 -2.22
N LEU A 31 -16.66 -8.95 -2.68
CA LEU A 31 -16.67 -7.94 -3.74
C LEU A 31 -16.28 -8.57 -5.08
N ASP A 32 -17.05 -8.24 -6.11
CA ASP A 32 -16.77 -8.65 -7.50
C ASP A 32 -15.76 -7.67 -8.15
N TYR A 33 -14.55 -7.57 -7.55
CA TYR A 33 -13.45 -6.78 -8.05
C TYR A 33 -12.23 -7.64 -8.36
N ASN A 34 -11.41 -7.20 -9.30
CA ASN A 34 -10.17 -7.89 -9.67
C ASN A 34 -9.06 -7.58 -8.65
N PHE A 35 -8.90 -8.48 -7.66
CA PHE A 35 -7.78 -8.46 -6.73
C PHE A 35 -6.60 -9.24 -7.32
N VAL A 36 -5.44 -8.63 -7.39
CA VAL A 36 -4.20 -9.26 -7.83
C VAL A 36 -3.18 -9.22 -6.69
N LEU A 37 -2.74 -10.40 -6.27
CA LEU A 37 -1.79 -10.58 -5.19
C LEU A 37 -0.54 -11.27 -5.75
N GLY A 38 0.64 -10.79 -5.38
CA GLY A 38 1.90 -11.43 -5.74
C GLY A 38 2.92 -11.46 -4.62
N GLY A 39 3.88 -12.38 -4.71
CA GLY A 39 4.93 -12.52 -3.72
C GLY A 39 5.34 -13.96 -3.48
N ARG A 40 5.87 -14.24 -2.29
CA ARG A 40 6.32 -15.57 -1.86
C ARG A 40 5.80 -15.93 -0.48
N ASN A 41 5.76 -17.24 -0.20
CA ASN A 41 5.39 -17.81 1.10
C ASN A 41 3.97 -17.43 1.53
N TYR A 42 3.01 -17.64 0.62
CA TYR A 42 1.58 -17.53 0.87
C TYR A 42 0.98 -18.94 0.94
N GLU A 43 1.13 -19.59 2.08
CA GLU A 43 0.54 -20.91 2.38
C GLU A 43 -0.76 -20.68 3.17
N MET A 44 -1.72 -19.98 2.54
CA MET A 44 -2.99 -19.61 3.16
C MET A 44 -4.09 -19.44 2.10
N ASP A 45 -5.34 -19.49 2.53
CA ASP A 45 -6.46 -19.09 1.68
C ASP A 45 -6.31 -17.63 1.25
N LEU A 46 -6.45 -17.37 -0.05
CA LEU A 46 -6.38 -16.02 -0.63
C LEU A 46 -7.75 -15.55 -1.16
N GLY A 47 -8.81 -16.31 -0.87
CA GLY A 47 -10.16 -16.03 -1.35
C GLY A 47 -10.22 -16.12 -2.87
N ASN A 48 -10.85 -15.11 -3.50
CA ASN A 48 -10.98 -15.02 -4.95
C ASN A 48 -9.86 -14.15 -5.60
N ALA A 49 -8.80 -13.82 -4.84
CA ALA A 49 -7.71 -13.04 -5.39
C ALA A 49 -6.86 -13.84 -6.39
N ASN A 50 -6.53 -13.20 -7.51
CA ASN A 50 -5.66 -13.75 -8.54
C ASN A 50 -4.20 -13.73 -8.06
N PHE A 51 -3.61 -14.90 -7.80
CA PHE A 51 -2.25 -15.00 -7.32
C PHE A 51 -1.23 -15.06 -8.45
N LEU A 52 -0.25 -14.15 -8.43
CA LEU A 52 0.89 -14.18 -9.35
C LEU A 52 1.93 -15.17 -8.84
N THR A 53 2.04 -16.31 -9.52
CA THR A 53 2.95 -17.41 -9.14
C THR A 53 4.41 -17.10 -9.46
N SER A 54 4.68 -16.24 -10.43
CA SER A 54 6.03 -15.87 -10.82
C SER A 54 6.56 -14.70 -10.01
N LYS A 55 7.85 -14.74 -9.70
CA LYS A 55 8.56 -13.56 -9.20
C LYS A 55 8.53 -12.49 -10.27
N ILE A 56 8.07 -11.30 -9.92
CA ILE A 56 8.19 -10.11 -10.76
C ILE A 56 9.41 -9.28 -10.36
N ASP A 57 10.06 -8.70 -11.34
CA ASP A 57 11.12 -7.72 -11.13
C ASP A 57 10.54 -6.32 -10.79
N PHE A 58 11.41 -5.37 -10.53
CA PHE A 58 10.99 -4.02 -10.16
C PHE A 58 10.22 -3.30 -11.29
N SER A 59 10.60 -3.51 -12.55
CA SER A 59 9.91 -2.92 -13.70
C SER A 59 8.49 -3.44 -13.83
N LYS A 60 8.31 -4.75 -13.69
CA LYS A 60 6.99 -5.39 -13.67
C LYS A 60 6.16 -4.96 -12.48
N TRP A 61 6.77 -4.80 -11.32
CA TRP A 61 6.07 -4.27 -10.14
C TRP A 61 5.55 -2.84 -10.40
N ILE A 62 6.35 -1.96 -11.01
CA ILE A 62 5.91 -0.63 -11.43
C ILE A 62 4.73 -0.74 -12.41
N GLU A 63 4.84 -1.59 -13.43
CA GLU A 63 3.78 -1.79 -14.41
C GLU A 63 2.46 -2.19 -13.74
N TYR A 64 2.47 -3.23 -12.88
CA TYR A 64 1.29 -3.67 -12.14
C TYR A 64 0.72 -2.57 -11.24
N SER A 65 1.59 -1.86 -10.51
CA SER A 65 1.17 -0.76 -9.63
C SER A 65 0.50 0.36 -10.42
N CYS A 66 1.04 0.75 -11.58
CA CYS A 66 0.46 1.80 -12.42
C CYS A 66 -0.84 1.36 -13.12
N ARG A 67 -0.99 0.05 -13.41
CA ARG A 67 -2.21 -0.53 -14.01
C ARG A 67 -3.32 -0.75 -12.99
N SER A 68 -3.03 -0.61 -11.72
CA SER A 68 -3.99 -0.81 -10.64
C SER A 68 -4.73 0.48 -10.31
N LYS A 69 -6.04 0.37 -10.04
CA LYS A 69 -6.86 1.50 -9.56
C LYS A 69 -6.48 1.88 -8.14
N VAL A 70 -6.27 0.87 -7.29
CA VAL A 70 -5.85 1.00 -5.89
C VAL A 70 -4.71 0.04 -5.61
N ASN A 71 -3.68 0.52 -4.93
CA ASN A 71 -2.57 -0.29 -4.43
C ASN A 71 -2.71 -0.49 -2.92
N LEU A 72 -2.49 -1.71 -2.47
CA LEU A 72 -2.58 -2.05 -1.06
C LEU A 72 -1.18 -2.03 -0.42
N ASN A 73 -1.08 -1.39 0.73
CA ASN A 73 0.10 -1.44 1.58
C ASN A 73 -0.18 -2.33 2.79
N VAL A 74 0.18 -3.61 2.68
CA VAL A 74 -0.01 -4.59 3.77
C VAL A 74 1.31 -4.75 4.49
N VAL A 75 1.41 -4.20 5.70
CA VAL A 75 2.64 -4.23 6.49
C VAL A 75 2.83 -5.55 7.23
N HIS A 76 4.04 -5.85 7.68
CA HIS A 76 4.29 -6.93 8.64
C HIS A 76 3.70 -6.57 10.00
N GLU A 77 3.07 -7.52 10.67
CA GLU A 77 2.41 -7.29 11.96
C GLU A 77 3.37 -6.78 13.05
N LEU A 78 4.63 -7.22 13.02
CA LEU A 78 5.66 -6.69 13.92
C LEU A 78 6.01 -5.23 13.62
N HIS A 79 6.04 -4.85 12.33
CA HIS A 79 6.29 -3.46 11.96
C HIS A 79 5.11 -2.56 12.35
N ALA A 80 3.88 -3.07 12.29
CA ALA A 80 2.70 -2.30 12.64
C ALA A 80 2.71 -1.80 14.10
N LYS A 81 3.37 -2.55 14.99
CA LYS A 81 3.51 -2.23 16.42
C LYS A 81 4.71 -1.35 16.77
N THR A 82 5.54 -1.01 15.80
CA THR A 82 6.72 -0.16 16.02
C THR A 82 6.42 1.24 15.54
N PHE A 83 6.33 2.18 16.48
CA PHE A 83 5.94 3.56 16.19
C PHE A 83 6.77 4.21 15.08
N ALA A 84 6.10 4.80 14.11
CA ALA A 84 6.67 5.46 12.95
C ALA A 84 7.64 4.61 12.12
N THR A 85 7.66 3.28 12.32
CA THR A 85 8.37 2.39 11.41
C THR A 85 7.68 2.42 10.06
N SER A 86 8.43 2.66 9.02
CA SER A 86 7.91 2.61 7.67
C SER A 86 8.78 1.77 6.77
N THR A 87 8.13 1.05 5.86
CA THR A 87 8.80 0.36 4.77
C THR A 87 8.96 1.31 3.58
N ALA A 88 9.75 0.95 2.59
CA ALA A 88 9.88 1.73 1.36
C ALA A 88 8.56 1.81 0.57
N ARG A 89 7.68 0.81 0.70
CA ARG A 89 6.50 0.61 -0.13
C ARG A 89 5.54 1.81 -0.24
N PRO A 90 5.08 2.44 0.85
CA PRO A 90 4.19 3.59 0.72
C PRO A 90 4.86 4.76 -0.01
N PHE A 91 6.15 4.99 0.19
CA PHE A 91 6.89 6.05 -0.52
C PHE A 91 7.09 5.74 -2.00
N GLU A 92 7.38 4.48 -2.35
CA GLU A 92 7.50 4.02 -3.74
C GLU A 92 6.18 4.16 -4.49
N LEU A 93 5.07 3.69 -3.92
CA LEU A 93 3.73 3.81 -4.50
C LEU A 93 3.29 5.27 -4.63
N SER A 94 3.57 6.09 -3.62
CA SER A 94 3.30 7.54 -3.66
C SER A 94 4.11 8.22 -4.75
N ALA A 95 5.39 7.88 -4.90
CA ALA A 95 6.23 8.42 -5.98
C ALA A 95 5.68 8.10 -7.38
N LEU A 96 4.99 6.96 -7.54
CA LEU A 96 4.28 6.57 -8.76
C LEU A 96 2.92 7.29 -8.93
N GLY A 97 2.45 8.03 -7.93
CA GLY A 97 1.13 8.67 -7.94
C GLY A 97 -0.03 7.69 -7.77
N CYS A 98 0.20 6.58 -7.11
CA CYS A 98 -0.81 5.57 -6.86
C CYS A 98 -1.78 5.98 -5.75
N CYS A 99 -3.06 5.65 -5.88
CA CYS A 99 -4.01 5.62 -4.78
C CYS A 99 -3.67 4.45 -3.86
N ILE A 100 -3.55 4.71 -2.55
CA ILE A 100 -3.06 3.72 -1.58
C ILE A 100 -4.06 3.53 -0.45
N VAL A 101 -4.37 2.27 -0.13
CA VAL A 101 -5.03 1.87 1.12
C VAL A 101 -4.05 1.02 1.92
N SER A 102 -3.85 1.37 3.19
CA SER A 102 -2.87 0.72 4.07
C SER A 102 -3.55 -0.05 5.19
N SER A 103 -2.97 -1.19 5.58
CA SER A 103 -3.21 -1.73 6.91
C SER A 103 -2.74 -0.74 7.97
N PRO A 104 -3.30 -0.75 9.18
CA PRO A 104 -2.90 0.16 10.24
C PRO A 104 -1.46 -0.14 10.69
N TYR A 105 -0.72 0.91 11.03
CA TYR A 105 0.49 0.83 11.82
C TYR A 105 0.75 2.14 12.58
N ASP A 106 1.37 2.02 13.74
CA ASP A 106 1.59 3.14 14.65
C ASP A 106 2.50 4.19 14.04
N GLY A 107 2.01 5.42 13.94
CA GLY A 107 2.78 6.57 13.47
C GLY A 107 2.78 6.75 11.95
N LEU A 108 1.87 6.12 11.19
CA LEU A 108 1.70 6.38 9.75
C LEU A 108 1.46 7.86 9.46
N GLU A 109 0.72 8.54 10.35
CA GLU A 109 0.41 9.97 10.27
C GLU A 109 1.65 10.88 10.38
N LYS A 110 2.79 10.37 10.80
CA LYS A 110 4.07 11.10 10.76
C LYS A 110 4.60 11.28 9.34
N TRP A 111 4.16 10.41 8.44
CA TRP A 111 4.65 10.36 7.07
C TRP A 111 3.65 10.91 6.06
N PHE A 112 2.35 10.64 6.29
CA PHE A 112 1.28 10.94 5.35
C PHE A 112 0.03 11.48 6.05
N ASP A 113 -0.73 12.31 5.35
CA ASP A 113 -2.11 12.64 5.72
C ASP A 113 -3.01 11.44 5.42
N THR A 114 -3.49 10.80 6.49
CA THR A 114 -4.28 9.56 6.41
C THR A 114 -5.72 9.75 5.94
N LYS A 115 -6.10 10.98 5.56
CA LYS A 115 -7.40 11.31 4.98
C LYS A 115 -7.32 11.78 3.53
N LYS A 116 -6.14 12.25 3.10
CA LYS A 116 -5.95 12.87 1.79
C LYS A 116 -4.93 12.15 0.91
N GLU A 117 -3.92 11.54 1.50
CA GLU A 117 -2.78 10.96 0.80
C GLU A 117 -2.82 9.44 0.79
N ILE A 118 -3.15 8.84 1.94
CA ILE A 118 -3.29 7.38 2.12
C ILE A 118 -4.49 7.13 3.02
N LEU A 119 -5.36 6.18 2.67
CA LEU A 119 -6.40 5.71 3.57
C LEU A 119 -5.91 4.53 4.41
N ILE A 120 -6.38 4.45 5.64
CA ILE A 120 -6.13 3.32 6.54
C ILE A 120 -7.43 2.53 6.68
N SER A 121 -7.33 1.21 6.73
CA SER A 121 -8.44 0.35 7.10
C SER A 121 -8.04 -0.53 8.28
N ASN A 122 -8.92 -0.63 9.27
CA ASN A 122 -8.70 -1.34 10.54
C ASN A 122 -9.50 -2.63 10.63
N SER A 123 -10.44 -2.86 9.71
CA SER A 123 -11.29 -4.04 9.67
C SER A 123 -11.65 -4.43 8.24
N THR A 124 -12.17 -5.65 8.07
CA THR A 124 -12.69 -6.11 6.78
C THR A 124 -13.88 -5.27 6.30
N ASP A 125 -14.79 -4.91 7.18
CA ASP A 125 -15.96 -4.10 6.84
C ASP A 125 -15.52 -2.70 6.37
N GLU A 126 -14.58 -2.08 7.07
CA GLU A 126 -14.00 -0.79 6.66
C GLU A 126 -13.25 -0.91 5.32
N CYS A 127 -12.56 -2.03 5.04
CA CYS A 127 -12.00 -2.29 3.72
C CYS A 127 -13.07 -2.29 2.64
N ILE A 128 -14.18 -3.00 2.87
CA ILE A 128 -15.28 -3.12 1.91
C ILE A 128 -15.89 -1.75 1.61
N GLU A 129 -16.13 -0.94 2.65
CA GLU A 129 -16.66 0.42 2.50
C GLU A 129 -15.70 1.32 1.71
N ILE A 130 -14.41 1.34 2.08
CA ILE A 130 -13.37 2.12 1.40
C ILE A 130 -13.22 1.68 -0.05
N TYR A 131 -13.23 0.37 -0.33
CA TYR A 131 -13.06 -0.17 -1.67
C TYR A 131 -14.22 0.21 -2.57
N ASN A 132 -15.46 0.03 -2.12
CA ASN A 132 -16.65 0.47 -2.86
C ASN A 132 -16.64 1.98 -3.10
N PHE A 133 -16.29 2.77 -2.09
CA PHE A 133 -16.15 4.21 -2.24
C PHE A 133 -15.11 4.57 -3.30
N LEU A 134 -13.91 4.01 -3.22
CA LEU A 134 -12.83 4.31 -4.17
C LEU A 134 -13.16 3.81 -5.58
N MET A 135 -13.81 2.65 -5.73
CA MET A 135 -14.16 2.15 -7.06
C MET A 135 -15.17 3.05 -7.77
N ASN A 136 -16.10 3.64 -7.04
CA ASN A 136 -17.11 4.56 -7.57
C ASN A 136 -16.60 5.99 -7.74
N ASN A 137 -15.40 6.35 -7.25
CA ASN A 137 -14.88 7.72 -7.24
C ASN A 137 -13.49 7.84 -7.88
N ALA A 138 -13.41 7.76 -9.22
CA ALA A 138 -12.15 7.84 -9.96
C ALA A 138 -11.37 9.14 -9.71
N GLU A 139 -12.07 10.26 -9.57
CA GLU A 139 -11.47 11.56 -9.30
C GLU A 139 -10.81 11.62 -7.92
N ILE A 140 -11.42 10.98 -6.91
CA ILE A 140 -10.85 10.89 -5.56
C ILE A 140 -9.56 10.08 -5.61
N ARG A 141 -9.55 8.92 -6.29
CA ARG A 141 -8.33 8.12 -6.46
C ARG A 141 -7.19 8.91 -7.08
N LEU A 142 -7.49 9.71 -8.10
CA LEU A 142 -6.51 10.56 -8.77
C LEU A 142 -5.98 11.66 -7.83
N LYS A 143 -6.87 12.37 -7.14
CA LYS A 143 -6.50 13.41 -6.17
C LYS A 143 -5.60 12.88 -5.07
N MET A 144 -5.94 11.71 -4.51
CA MET A 144 -5.12 11.06 -3.47
C MET A 144 -3.73 10.70 -3.99
N GLY A 145 -3.64 10.08 -5.17
CA GLY A 145 -2.35 9.73 -5.76
C GLY A 145 -1.46 10.95 -6.03
N ILE A 146 -2.04 12.05 -6.51
CA ILE A 146 -1.33 13.32 -6.72
C ILE A 146 -0.84 13.87 -5.37
N ALA A 147 -1.70 13.95 -4.36
CA ALA A 147 -1.34 14.49 -3.05
C ALA A 147 -0.23 13.67 -2.38
N ALA A 148 -0.32 12.34 -2.42
CA ALA A 148 0.70 11.44 -1.90
C ALA A 148 2.05 11.63 -2.63
N ARG A 149 2.03 11.81 -3.96
CA ARG A 149 3.23 12.07 -4.76
C ARG A 149 3.87 13.41 -4.40
N GLU A 150 3.08 14.47 -4.29
CA GLU A 150 3.57 15.79 -3.89
C GLU A 150 4.23 15.75 -2.52
N ARG A 151 3.63 15.05 -1.55
CA ARG A 151 4.20 14.81 -0.22
C ARG A 151 5.57 14.17 -0.31
N VAL A 152 5.70 13.07 -1.03
CA VAL A 152 6.96 12.32 -1.12
C VAL A 152 8.05 13.13 -1.82
N LEU A 153 7.73 13.80 -2.92
CA LEU A 153 8.69 14.62 -3.64
C LEU A 153 9.17 15.83 -2.82
N LYS A 154 8.28 16.40 -2.00
CA LYS A 154 8.59 17.54 -1.15
C LYS A 154 9.41 17.16 0.08
N ASP A 155 9.09 16.04 0.75
CA ASP A 155 9.57 15.81 2.11
C ASP A 155 10.32 14.46 2.30
N HIS A 156 10.21 13.50 1.36
CA HIS A 156 10.58 12.12 1.63
C HIS A 156 11.49 11.45 0.58
N THR A 157 12.18 12.23 -0.24
CA THR A 157 13.18 11.67 -1.17
C THR A 157 14.44 11.22 -0.43
N SER A 158 15.26 10.39 -1.06
CA SER A 158 16.59 10.01 -0.55
C SER A 158 17.48 11.21 -0.26
N HIS A 159 17.34 12.29 -1.05
CA HIS A 159 18.06 13.55 -0.82
C HIS A 159 17.68 14.21 0.51
N HIS A 160 16.40 14.21 0.88
CA HIS A 160 15.94 14.71 2.19
C HIS A 160 16.52 13.88 3.34
N ARG A 161 16.56 12.55 3.19
CA ARG A 161 17.15 11.67 4.21
C ARG A 161 18.66 11.88 4.35
N ALA A 162 19.37 12.00 3.23
CA ALA A 162 20.81 12.31 3.25
C ALA A 162 21.09 13.64 3.97
N LYS A 163 20.34 14.70 3.67
CA LYS A 163 20.47 15.99 4.38
C LYS A 163 20.25 15.86 5.88
N GLN A 164 19.20 15.14 6.31
CA GLN A 164 18.89 14.93 7.73
C GLN A 164 20.03 14.19 8.44
N ILE A 165 20.57 13.13 7.84
CA ILE A 165 21.70 12.38 8.41
C ILE A 165 22.93 13.27 8.55
N ILE A 166 23.28 14.05 7.51
CA ILE A 166 24.42 14.96 7.54
C ILE A 166 24.24 16.01 8.65
N GLN A 167 23.02 16.53 8.84
CA GLN A 167 22.76 17.52 9.88
C GLN A 167 22.89 16.94 11.28
N ILE A 168 22.41 15.71 11.50
CA ILE A 168 22.60 15.02 12.78
C ILE A 168 24.08 14.82 13.09
N ILE A 169 24.88 14.33 12.11
CA ILE A 169 26.31 14.09 12.28
C ILE A 169 27.07 15.39 12.61
N LYS A 170 26.67 16.53 12.02
CA LYS A 170 27.32 17.83 12.28
C LYS A 170 27.00 18.39 13.67
N ASN A 171 25.96 17.90 14.33
CA ASN A 171 25.52 18.36 15.65
C ASN A 171 25.98 17.41 16.78
N LEU A 172 26.70 16.34 16.46
CA LEU A 172 27.38 15.42 17.41
C LEU A 172 28.80 15.90 17.72
#